data_a1c037b6c8629c09dfb3a0b1dcd94f30
#
_entry.id   a1c037b6c8629c09dfb3a0b1dcd94f30
#
_cell.length_a   1.000
_cell.length_b   1.000
_cell.length_c   1.000
_cell.angle_alpha   90.00
_cell.angle_beta   90.00
_cell.angle_gamma   90.00
#
_symmetry.space_group_name_H-M   'P 1'
#
loop_
_entity.id
_entity.type
_entity.pdbx_description
1 polymer ?
#
loop_
_entity_poly.entity_id
_entity_poly.type
_entity_poly.pdbx_seq_one_letter_code
_entity_poly.pdbx_strand_id
1 'polypeptide(L)'
;EHLKRYMIYCSEEMKLKENSLHSRINALKFYYEQVLKRERFFWEIPRPKKQLILPKVLGEDEVARLFNALGNLKHKAMLFTAYSAGLRVSEIGALKIRDIDSSRMQILIENAKGKKDRYVNLSPVLLDVLRAYMRTYKPKPKFFLFESEYSGGGYPIRTIQRIFQLAKEKAKIPKAVGIHSLRHSFATHMLEKGIDIRYIKDLLGHFSIKTTERYLHVKREHLINIISPLDDLWRSGKIDW
;
A
#
# COMPACT_ATOMS: atom_id res chain seq x y z
N GLU A 1 11.96 -16.72 33.30
CA GLU A 1 11.23 -17.99 33.06
C GLU A 1 9.81 -17.73 32.54
N HIS A 2 8.97 -16.95 33.26
CA HIS A 2 7.57 -16.69 32.87
C HIS A 2 7.41 -16.09 31.47
N LEU A 3 8.28 -15.18 31.06
CA LEU A 3 8.23 -14.58 29.70
C LEU A 3 8.55 -15.61 28.61
N LYS A 4 9.51 -16.51 28.85
CA LYS A 4 9.81 -17.59 27.90
C LYS A 4 8.61 -18.53 27.76
N ARG A 5 7.98 -18.94 28.84
CA ARG A 5 6.74 -19.76 28.82
C ARG A 5 5.60 -19.06 28.09
N TYR A 6 5.40 -17.76 28.36
CA TYR A 6 4.39 -16.99 27.62
C TYR A 6 4.66 -16.94 26.11
N MET A 7 5.91 -16.79 25.67
CA MET A 7 6.24 -16.76 24.25
C MET A 7 6.07 -18.14 23.60
N ILE A 8 6.39 -19.23 24.32
CA ILE A 8 6.13 -20.61 23.88
C ILE A 8 4.61 -20.80 23.71
N TYR A 9 3.81 -20.44 24.71
CA TYR A 9 2.34 -20.48 24.63
C TYR A 9 1.81 -19.69 23.41
N CYS A 10 2.33 -18.48 23.16
CA CYS A 10 1.94 -17.69 22.00
C CYS A 10 2.28 -18.38 20.67
N SER A 11 3.39 -19.12 20.62
CA SER A 11 3.85 -19.82 19.42
C SER A 11 3.12 -21.14 19.20
N GLU A 12 3.01 -21.97 20.22
CA GLU A 12 2.56 -23.36 20.12
C GLU A 12 1.04 -23.49 20.29
N GLU A 13 0.48 -22.89 21.33
CA GLU A 13 -0.96 -22.98 21.63
C GLU A 13 -1.77 -21.98 20.83
N MET A 14 -1.39 -20.70 20.85
CA MET A 14 -2.10 -19.67 20.08
C MET A 14 -1.77 -19.67 18.58
N LYS A 15 -0.75 -20.40 18.16
CA LYS A 15 -0.27 -20.49 16.74
C LYS A 15 -0.12 -19.13 16.08
N LEU A 16 0.41 -18.16 16.80
CA LEU A 16 0.54 -16.79 16.28
C LEU A 16 1.59 -16.72 15.17
N LYS A 17 1.27 -15.95 14.14
CA LYS A 17 2.21 -15.68 13.06
C LYS A 17 3.41 -14.87 13.57
N GLU A 18 4.57 -15.03 12.91
CA GLU A 18 5.85 -14.39 13.25
C GLU A 18 5.72 -12.89 13.54
N ASN A 19 4.99 -12.14 12.72
CA ASN A 19 4.78 -10.70 12.94
C ASN A 19 4.04 -10.39 14.25
N SER A 20 3.09 -11.24 14.65
CA SER A 20 2.37 -11.09 15.92
C SER A 20 3.27 -11.40 17.10
N LEU A 21 4.13 -12.43 16.98
CA LEU A 21 5.14 -12.75 17.98
C LEU A 21 6.14 -11.60 18.13
N HIS A 22 6.67 -11.04 17.03
CA HIS A 22 7.54 -9.87 17.07
C HIS A 22 6.90 -8.68 17.76
N SER A 23 5.62 -8.41 17.50
CA SER A 23 4.89 -7.31 18.15
C SER A 23 4.77 -7.52 19.64
N ARG A 24 4.48 -8.74 20.11
CA ARG A 24 4.41 -9.09 21.53
C ARG A 24 5.77 -8.98 22.21
N ILE A 25 6.83 -9.49 21.57
CA ILE A 25 8.21 -9.35 22.08
C ILE A 25 8.57 -7.87 22.25
N ASN A 26 8.27 -7.04 21.25
CA ASN A 26 8.57 -5.61 21.31
C ASN A 26 7.75 -4.89 22.40
N ALA A 27 6.48 -5.26 22.60
CA ALA A 27 5.64 -4.70 23.66
C ALA A 27 6.18 -5.07 25.05
N LEU A 28 6.55 -6.33 25.25
CA LEU A 28 7.16 -6.78 26.52
C LEU A 28 8.49 -6.08 26.74
N LYS A 29 9.34 -6.00 25.71
CA LYS A 29 10.62 -5.29 25.77
C LYS A 29 10.42 -3.84 26.20
N PHE A 30 9.50 -3.12 25.54
CA PHE A 30 9.19 -1.74 25.90
C PHE A 30 8.73 -1.61 27.36
N TYR A 31 7.82 -2.47 27.80
CA TYR A 31 7.31 -2.45 29.15
C TYR A 31 8.41 -2.67 30.20
N TYR A 32 9.20 -3.72 30.03
CA TYR A 32 10.24 -4.06 31.02
C TYR A 32 11.42 -3.06 30.99
N GLU A 33 11.90 -2.66 29.83
CA GLU A 33 13.06 -1.78 29.70
C GLU A 33 12.70 -0.30 29.88
N GLN A 34 11.57 0.18 29.34
CA GLN A 34 11.24 1.61 29.35
C GLN A 34 10.33 1.99 30.52
N VAL A 35 9.34 1.17 30.84
CA VAL A 35 8.38 1.45 31.93
C VAL A 35 8.94 1.02 33.28
N LEU A 36 9.35 -0.23 33.42
CA LEU A 36 9.88 -0.78 34.67
C LEU A 36 11.37 -0.51 34.89
N LYS A 37 12.06 0.09 33.92
CA LYS A 37 13.51 0.42 33.99
C LYS A 37 14.41 -0.75 34.40
N ARG A 38 14.03 -1.98 34.05
CA ARG A 38 14.84 -3.18 34.32
C ARG A 38 15.98 -3.29 33.31
N GLU A 39 17.02 -4.04 33.67
CA GLU A 39 18.14 -4.34 32.79
C GLU A 39 17.70 -5.06 31.52
N ARG A 40 18.45 -4.87 30.44
CA ARG A 40 18.15 -5.44 29.12
C ARG A 40 18.41 -6.95 29.14
N PHE A 41 17.37 -7.78 29.01
CA PHE A 41 17.49 -9.25 29.00
C PHE A 41 16.77 -9.92 27.81
N PHE A 42 16.21 -9.11 26.87
CA PHE A 42 15.38 -9.63 25.77
C PHE A 42 16.15 -10.32 24.64
N TRP A 43 17.50 -10.26 24.61
CA TRP A 43 18.31 -11.09 23.70
C TRP A 43 18.23 -12.58 23.96
N GLU A 44 17.85 -13.01 25.16
CA GLU A 44 17.65 -14.40 25.49
C GLU A 44 16.36 -15.02 24.90
N ILE A 45 15.45 -14.17 24.38
CA ILE A 45 14.23 -14.63 23.72
C ILE A 45 14.51 -14.77 22.22
N PRO A 46 14.52 -16.01 21.67
CA PRO A 46 14.76 -16.22 20.26
C PRO A 46 13.69 -15.49 19.42
N ARG A 47 14.12 -14.72 18.45
CA ARG A 47 13.21 -14.06 17.52
C ARG A 47 12.97 -14.96 16.32
N PRO A 48 11.71 -15.19 15.91
CA PRO A 48 11.42 -15.91 14.69
C PRO A 48 12.12 -15.23 13.50
N LYS A 49 12.71 -16.02 12.60
CA LYS A 49 13.29 -15.48 11.35
C LYS A 49 12.16 -14.91 10.50
N LYS A 50 12.29 -13.64 10.09
CA LYS A 50 11.33 -13.03 9.16
C LYS A 50 11.40 -13.72 7.81
N GLN A 51 10.32 -14.34 7.40
CA GLN A 51 10.18 -14.83 6.04
C GLN A 51 9.93 -13.65 5.10
N LEU A 52 10.62 -13.63 3.96
CA LEU A 52 10.35 -12.69 2.88
C LEU A 52 9.11 -13.14 2.12
N ILE A 53 7.94 -12.70 2.58
CA ILE A 53 6.68 -12.98 1.88
C ILE A 53 6.55 -11.93 0.78
N LEU A 54 6.52 -12.40 -0.48
CA LEU A 54 6.29 -11.53 -1.62
C LEU A 54 4.89 -10.91 -1.56
N PRO A 55 4.76 -9.62 -1.90
CA PRO A 55 3.45 -8.97 -1.95
C PRO A 55 2.57 -9.61 -3.01
N LYS A 56 1.31 -9.86 -2.66
CA LYS A 56 0.31 -10.32 -3.61
C LYS A 56 -0.16 -9.15 -4.46
N VAL A 57 0.12 -9.24 -5.76
CA VAL A 57 -0.14 -8.19 -6.75
C VAL A 57 -1.31 -8.63 -7.64
N LEU A 58 -2.16 -7.67 -7.99
CA LEU A 58 -3.15 -7.80 -9.06
C LEU A 58 -2.50 -7.36 -10.37
N GLY A 59 -2.63 -8.15 -11.44
CA GLY A 59 -2.24 -7.73 -12.77
C GLY A 59 -3.14 -6.61 -13.31
N GLU A 60 -2.70 -5.90 -14.37
CA GLU A 60 -3.47 -4.78 -14.94
C GLU A 60 -4.89 -5.21 -15.36
N ASP A 61 -5.07 -6.39 -15.96
CA ASP A 61 -6.38 -6.93 -16.33
C ASP A 61 -7.27 -7.21 -15.11
N GLU A 62 -6.69 -7.70 -14.01
CA GLU A 62 -7.43 -7.91 -12.76
C GLU A 62 -7.87 -6.60 -12.13
N VAL A 63 -7.00 -5.58 -12.16
CA VAL A 63 -7.35 -4.21 -11.72
C VAL A 63 -8.46 -3.63 -12.58
N ALA A 64 -8.38 -3.77 -13.89
CA ALA A 64 -9.42 -3.31 -14.82
C ALA A 64 -10.77 -4.00 -14.53
N ARG A 65 -10.79 -5.32 -14.38
CA ARG A 65 -12.01 -6.08 -14.00
C ARG A 65 -12.58 -5.63 -12.65
N LEU A 66 -11.70 -5.42 -11.66
CA LEU A 66 -12.10 -4.92 -10.33
C LEU A 66 -12.82 -3.57 -10.44
N PHE A 67 -12.27 -2.64 -11.23
CA PHE A 67 -12.82 -1.30 -11.40
C PHE A 67 -14.13 -1.30 -12.20
N ASN A 68 -14.24 -2.15 -13.23
CA ASN A 68 -15.43 -2.30 -14.02
C ASN A 68 -16.60 -2.98 -13.25
N ALA A 69 -16.27 -3.76 -12.21
CA ALA A 69 -17.28 -4.35 -11.35
C ALA A 69 -18.00 -3.33 -10.43
N LEU A 70 -17.46 -2.11 -10.29
CA LEU A 70 -18.00 -1.06 -9.43
C LEU A 70 -19.07 -0.25 -10.14
N GLY A 71 -20.32 -0.35 -9.68
CA GLY A 71 -21.44 0.47 -10.17
C GLY A 71 -21.56 1.83 -9.48
N ASN A 72 -21.16 1.95 -8.22
CA ASN A 72 -21.25 3.19 -7.45
C ASN A 72 -20.05 4.09 -7.71
N LEU A 73 -20.30 5.33 -8.15
CA LEU A 73 -19.26 6.29 -8.53
C LEU A 73 -18.36 6.71 -7.34
N LYS A 74 -18.91 6.84 -6.13
CA LYS A 74 -18.14 7.11 -4.90
C LYS A 74 -17.16 5.97 -4.60
N HIS A 75 -17.63 4.72 -4.69
CA HIS A 75 -16.80 3.54 -4.49
C HIS A 75 -15.71 3.44 -5.57
N LYS A 76 -16.06 3.73 -6.83
CA LYS A 76 -15.11 3.77 -7.94
C LYS A 76 -14.04 4.83 -7.68
N ALA A 77 -14.41 6.05 -7.32
CA ALA A 77 -13.51 7.13 -6.99
C ALA A 77 -12.53 6.75 -5.85
N MET A 78 -13.03 6.11 -4.78
CA MET A 78 -12.18 5.63 -3.67
C MET A 78 -11.12 4.63 -4.13
N LEU A 79 -11.51 3.60 -4.88
CA LEU A 79 -10.58 2.56 -5.32
C LEU A 79 -9.63 3.05 -6.42
N PHE A 80 -10.09 3.98 -7.28
CA PHE A 80 -9.22 4.66 -8.23
C PHE A 80 -8.16 5.50 -7.52
N THR A 81 -8.55 6.24 -6.48
CA THR A 81 -7.60 6.99 -5.63
C THR A 81 -6.58 6.07 -4.97
N ALA A 82 -7.03 4.90 -4.46
CA ALA A 82 -6.14 3.90 -3.87
C ALA A 82 -5.05 3.42 -4.83
N TYR A 83 -5.43 3.13 -6.07
CA TYR A 83 -4.52 2.59 -7.08
C TYR A 83 -3.69 3.69 -7.75
N SER A 84 -4.32 4.76 -8.24
CA SER A 84 -3.66 5.81 -9.02
C SER A 84 -2.57 6.56 -8.24
N ALA A 85 -2.76 6.75 -6.93
CA ALA A 85 -1.82 7.46 -6.07
C ALA A 85 -1.11 6.54 -5.05
N GLY A 86 -1.35 5.24 -5.11
CA GLY A 86 -0.72 4.26 -4.21
C GLY A 86 -1.02 4.49 -2.73
N LEU A 87 -2.21 4.99 -2.39
CA LEU A 87 -2.54 5.40 -1.02
C LEU A 87 -2.81 4.21 -0.08
N ARG A 88 -2.56 4.43 1.21
CA ARG A 88 -3.03 3.53 2.27
C ARG A 88 -4.54 3.72 2.48
N VAL A 89 -5.23 2.66 2.90
CA VAL A 89 -6.68 2.75 3.16
C VAL A 89 -7.05 3.83 4.19
N SER A 90 -6.21 4.05 5.19
CA SER A 90 -6.39 5.12 6.18
C SER A 90 -6.23 6.53 5.58
N GLU A 91 -5.31 6.67 4.61
CA GLU A 91 -5.09 7.93 3.90
C GLU A 91 -6.30 8.27 3.02
N ILE A 92 -6.90 7.27 2.36
CA ILE A 92 -8.12 7.46 1.54
C ILE A 92 -9.28 7.95 2.41
N GLY A 93 -9.52 7.29 3.55
CA GLY A 93 -10.62 7.66 4.45
C GLY A 93 -10.47 9.03 5.10
N ALA A 94 -9.23 9.52 5.25
CA ALA A 94 -8.91 10.81 5.85
C ALA A 94 -8.69 11.94 4.84
N LEU A 95 -8.71 11.67 3.52
CA LEU A 95 -8.41 12.63 2.47
C LEU A 95 -9.46 13.76 2.46
N LYS A 96 -9.00 14.99 2.43
CA LYS A 96 -9.86 16.20 2.43
C LYS A 96 -9.99 16.75 1.01
N ILE A 97 -11.05 17.50 0.74
CA ILE A 97 -11.26 18.15 -0.56
C ILE A 97 -10.10 19.11 -0.88
N ARG A 98 -9.63 19.87 0.11
CA ARG A 98 -8.53 20.82 -0.03
C ARG A 98 -7.17 20.20 -0.36
N ASP A 99 -7.03 18.88 -0.14
CA ASP A 99 -5.79 18.17 -0.40
C ASP A 99 -5.60 17.88 -1.89
N ILE A 100 -6.63 18.11 -2.72
CA ILE A 100 -6.62 17.93 -4.16
C ILE A 100 -6.21 19.23 -4.84
N ASP A 101 -4.98 19.31 -5.31
CA ASP A 101 -4.50 20.43 -6.13
C ASP A 101 -4.59 20.10 -7.62
N SER A 102 -5.69 20.52 -8.24
CA SER A 102 -5.93 20.29 -9.66
C SER A 102 -5.07 21.19 -10.57
N SER A 103 -4.50 22.28 -10.04
CA SER A 103 -3.64 23.18 -10.85
C SER A 103 -2.23 22.60 -10.97
N ARG A 104 -1.71 21.97 -9.91
CA ARG A 104 -0.41 21.30 -9.90
C ARG A 104 -0.48 19.81 -10.19
N MET A 105 -1.69 19.27 -10.37
CA MET A 105 -1.94 17.83 -10.55
C MET A 105 -1.32 16.99 -9.44
N GLN A 106 -1.55 17.38 -8.19
CA GLN A 106 -0.99 16.75 -7.00
C GLN A 106 -2.06 16.51 -5.92
N ILE A 107 -1.81 15.53 -5.08
CA ILE A 107 -2.60 15.25 -3.87
C ILE A 107 -1.66 15.37 -2.67
N LEU A 108 -2.02 16.21 -1.70
CA LEU A 108 -1.32 16.29 -0.42
C LEU A 108 -1.78 15.17 0.50
N ILE A 109 -0.86 14.42 1.07
CA ILE A 109 -1.13 13.41 2.10
C ILE A 109 -0.55 13.91 3.40
N GLU A 110 -1.42 14.48 4.24
CA GLU A 110 -1.05 14.96 5.57
C GLU A 110 -0.83 13.79 6.54
N ASN A 111 0.06 13.98 7.52
CA ASN A 111 0.30 13.05 8.63
C ASN A 111 0.52 11.59 8.20
N ALA A 112 1.23 11.38 7.09
CA ALA A 112 1.60 10.04 6.65
C ALA A 112 2.43 9.33 7.75
N LYS A 113 2.64 8.01 7.60
CA LYS A 113 3.39 7.21 8.59
C LYS A 113 4.72 7.89 8.94
N GLY A 114 4.89 8.29 10.20
CA GLY A 114 6.06 9.04 10.69
C GLY A 114 5.85 10.56 10.74
N LYS A 115 4.60 11.06 10.66
CA LYS A 115 4.23 12.49 10.72
C LYS A 115 4.91 13.37 9.65
N LYS A 116 5.24 12.79 8.49
CA LYS A 116 5.76 13.53 7.34
C LYS A 116 4.69 13.61 6.27
N ASP A 117 4.45 14.82 5.79
CA ASP A 117 3.58 15.08 4.65
C ASP A 117 4.29 14.68 3.35
N ARG A 118 3.51 14.31 2.35
CA ARG A 118 4.04 14.06 1.01
C ARG A 118 3.03 14.44 -0.05
N TYR A 119 3.54 14.81 -1.21
CA TYR A 119 2.74 14.96 -2.42
C TYR A 119 2.80 13.69 -3.25
N VAL A 120 1.66 13.31 -3.82
CA VAL A 120 1.55 12.24 -4.82
C VAL A 120 0.89 12.77 -6.08
N ASN A 121 1.11 12.08 -7.19
CA ASN A 121 0.57 12.50 -8.48
C ASN A 121 -0.96 12.34 -8.52
N LEU A 122 -1.65 13.34 -9.05
CA LEU A 122 -3.06 13.31 -9.40
C LEU A 122 -3.20 12.99 -10.88
N SER A 123 -3.62 11.77 -11.20
CA SER A 123 -3.87 11.38 -12.59
C SER A 123 -5.02 12.20 -13.19
N PRO A 124 -4.95 12.65 -14.47
CA PRO A 124 -6.05 13.31 -15.15
C PRO A 124 -7.36 12.50 -15.11
N VAL A 125 -7.28 11.19 -15.33
CA VAL A 125 -8.44 10.29 -15.25
C VAL A 125 -9.04 10.28 -13.83
N LEU A 126 -8.19 10.24 -12.79
CA LEU A 126 -8.66 10.33 -11.41
C LEU A 126 -9.37 11.66 -11.16
N LEU A 127 -8.80 12.79 -11.61
CA LEU A 127 -9.40 14.11 -11.46
C LEU A 127 -10.80 14.18 -12.10
N ASP A 128 -10.97 13.61 -13.29
CA ASP A 128 -12.27 13.59 -13.98
C ASP A 128 -13.30 12.73 -13.22
N VAL A 129 -12.89 11.59 -12.69
CA VAL A 129 -13.75 10.74 -11.85
C VAL A 129 -14.13 11.48 -10.56
N LEU A 130 -13.20 12.18 -9.91
CA LEU A 130 -13.47 12.97 -8.71
C LEU A 130 -14.42 14.13 -9.02
N ARG A 131 -14.24 14.84 -10.13
CA ARG A 131 -15.16 15.91 -10.59
C ARG A 131 -16.56 15.37 -10.88
N ALA A 132 -16.67 14.23 -11.54
CA ALA A 132 -17.96 13.56 -11.78
C ALA A 132 -18.63 13.19 -10.45
N TYR A 133 -17.88 12.59 -9.52
CA TYR A 133 -18.37 12.27 -8.18
C TYR A 133 -18.87 13.52 -7.45
N MET A 134 -18.10 14.60 -7.41
CA MET A 134 -18.49 15.86 -6.74
C MET A 134 -19.72 16.54 -7.38
N ARG A 135 -19.93 16.36 -8.68
CA ARG A 135 -21.12 16.91 -9.37
C ARG A 135 -22.38 16.11 -9.11
N THR A 136 -22.29 14.80 -9.12
CA THR A 136 -23.46 13.90 -9.11
C THR A 136 -23.88 13.43 -7.73
N TYR A 137 -22.93 13.37 -6.77
CA TYR A 137 -23.20 12.83 -5.45
C TYR A 137 -23.94 13.83 -4.55
N LYS A 138 -24.98 13.36 -3.88
CA LYS A 138 -25.78 14.17 -2.92
C LYS A 138 -26.00 13.35 -1.64
N PRO A 139 -25.81 13.98 -0.44
CA PRO A 139 -25.34 15.35 -0.24
C PRO A 139 -23.89 15.51 -0.66
N LYS A 140 -23.50 16.70 -1.13
CA LYS A 140 -22.11 16.99 -1.51
C LYS A 140 -21.19 16.93 -0.28
N PRO A 141 -20.01 16.30 -0.39
CA PRO A 141 -19.01 16.35 0.68
C PRO A 141 -18.62 17.78 1.00
N LYS A 142 -18.40 18.10 2.29
CA LYS A 142 -18.08 19.45 2.76
C LYS A 142 -16.61 19.59 3.16
N PHE A 143 -16.06 18.59 3.80
CA PHE A 143 -14.70 18.65 4.36
C PHE A 143 -13.84 17.48 3.87
N PHE A 144 -14.27 16.23 4.12
CA PHE A 144 -13.57 15.08 3.61
C PHE A 144 -13.96 14.81 2.16
N LEU A 145 -13.01 14.40 1.33
CA LEU A 145 -13.29 14.03 -0.06
C LEU A 145 -14.32 12.89 -0.14
N PHE A 146 -14.20 11.93 0.78
CA PHE A 146 -15.13 10.84 0.97
C PHE A 146 -15.73 10.92 2.37
N GLU A 147 -16.89 11.56 2.49
CA GLU A 147 -17.58 11.67 3.77
C GLU A 147 -18.46 10.45 4.04
N SER A 148 -18.53 10.07 5.31
CA SER A 148 -19.51 9.09 5.81
C SER A 148 -20.86 9.79 5.98
N GLU A 149 -21.90 9.22 5.40
CA GLU A 149 -23.27 9.74 5.52
C GLU A 149 -23.81 9.67 6.96
N TYR A 150 -23.26 8.75 7.77
CA TYR A 150 -23.72 8.52 9.14
C TYR A 150 -23.02 9.42 10.17
N SER A 151 -21.74 9.75 9.96
CA SER A 151 -20.95 10.46 10.97
C SER A 151 -20.51 11.86 10.54
N GLY A 152 -20.68 12.22 9.26
CA GLY A 152 -20.12 13.46 8.71
C GLY A 152 -18.59 13.53 8.73
N GLY A 153 -17.93 12.48 9.22
CA GLY A 153 -16.48 12.34 9.25
C GLY A 153 -15.92 11.64 8.02
N GLY A 154 -14.61 11.33 8.06
CA GLY A 154 -13.95 10.57 7.01
C GLY A 154 -14.56 9.17 6.86
N TYR A 155 -14.34 8.58 5.69
CA TYR A 155 -14.98 7.29 5.36
C TYR A 155 -14.35 6.14 6.16
N PRO A 156 -15.15 5.28 6.84
CA PRO A 156 -14.62 4.24 7.72
C PRO A 156 -13.76 3.23 6.96
N ILE A 157 -12.58 2.91 7.49
CA ILE A 157 -11.61 2.00 6.87
C ILE A 157 -12.23 0.63 6.57
N ARG A 158 -13.01 0.07 7.52
CA ARG A 158 -13.67 -1.23 7.35
C ARG A 158 -14.65 -1.22 6.19
N THR A 159 -15.36 -0.11 5.97
CA THR A 159 -16.29 0.04 4.84
C THR A 159 -15.55 0.06 3.51
N ILE A 160 -14.42 0.80 3.43
CA ILE A 160 -13.58 0.81 2.21
C ILE A 160 -13.04 -0.60 1.92
N GLN A 161 -12.60 -1.32 2.95
CA GLN A 161 -12.18 -2.72 2.82
C GLN A 161 -13.31 -3.62 2.32
N ARG A 162 -14.53 -3.45 2.83
CA ARG A 162 -15.71 -4.22 2.38
C ARG A 162 -16.08 -3.91 0.94
N ILE A 163 -16.03 -2.64 0.52
CA ILE A 163 -16.23 -2.22 -0.87
C ILE A 163 -15.26 -2.96 -1.80
N PHE A 164 -13.98 -3.01 -1.43
CA PHE A 164 -12.97 -3.74 -2.20
C PHE A 164 -13.31 -5.24 -2.29
N GLN A 165 -13.70 -5.88 -1.19
CA GLN A 165 -14.05 -7.30 -1.20
C GLN A 165 -15.26 -7.60 -2.11
N LEU A 166 -16.32 -6.80 -2.01
CA LEU A 166 -17.48 -6.94 -2.86
C LEU A 166 -17.15 -6.76 -4.36
N ALA A 167 -16.31 -5.76 -4.67
CA ALA A 167 -15.86 -5.55 -6.04
C ALA A 167 -15.01 -6.73 -6.55
N LYS A 168 -14.13 -7.27 -5.71
CA LYS A 168 -13.30 -8.43 -6.00
C LYS A 168 -14.14 -9.68 -6.27
N GLU A 169 -15.14 -9.95 -5.44
CA GLU A 169 -16.07 -11.07 -5.59
C GLU A 169 -16.82 -10.94 -6.92
N LYS A 170 -17.39 -9.75 -7.20
CA LYS A 170 -18.10 -9.46 -8.45
C LYS A 170 -17.21 -9.57 -9.69
N ALA A 171 -15.94 -9.17 -9.58
CA ALA A 171 -14.93 -9.29 -10.63
C ALA A 171 -14.40 -10.72 -10.80
N LYS A 172 -14.84 -11.68 -9.99
CA LYS A 172 -14.40 -13.09 -9.98
C LYS A 172 -12.86 -13.23 -9.88
N ILE A 173 -12.24 -12.46 -8.97
CA ILE A 173 -10.80 -12.52 -8.74
C ILE A 173 -10.52 -13.53 -7.60
N PRO A 174 -9.93 -14.71 -7.89
CA PRO A 174 -9.76 -15.78 -6.90
C PRO A 174 -8.62 -15.50 -5.90
N LYS A 175 -7.72 -14.56 -6.21
CA LYS A 175 -6.56 -14.26 -5.37
C LYS A 175 -6.97 -13.83 -3.95
N ALA A 176 -6.28 -14.34 -2.94
CA ALA A 176 -6.46 -13.92 -1.54
C ALA A 176 -5.76 -12.56 -1.31
N VAL A 177 -6.39 -11.48 -1.77
CA VAL A 177 -5.89 -10.10 -1.72
C VAL A 177 -6.87 -9.19 -0.98
N GLY A 178 -6.36 -8.10 -0.43
CA GLY A 178 -7.15 -7.02 0.18
C GLY A 178 -6.85 -5.68 -0.47
N ILE A 179 -7.45 -4.61 0.00
CA ILE A 179 -7.30 -3.27 -0.59
C ILE A 179 -5.82 -2.80 -0.66
N HIS A 180 -4.97 -3.23 0.27
CA HIS A 180 -3.53 -2.93 0.22
C HIS A 180 -2.84 -3.49 -1.03
N SER A 181 -3.43 -4.51 -1.66
CA SER A 181 -2.90 -5.04 -2.92
C SER A 181 -2.99 -4.03 -4.06
N LEU A 182 -3.95 -3.09 -4.06
CA LEU A 182 -3.96 -1.99 -5.05
C LEU A 182 -2.70 -1.13 -4.96
N ARG A 183 -2.27 -0.82 -3.74
CA ARG A 183 -1.01 -0.08 -3.54
C ARG A 183 0.21 -0.92 -3.91
N HIS A 184 0.19 -2.23 -3.65
CA HIS A 184 1.26 -3.13 -4.09
C HIS A 184 1.30 -3.23 -5.61
N SER A 185 0.13 -3.34 -6.27
CA SER A 185 0.02 -3.36 -7.72
C SER A 185 0.49 -2.04 -8.33
N PHE A 186 0.11 -0.89 -7.77
CA PHE A 186 0.63 0.41 -8.19
C PHE A 186 2.17 0.42 -8.19
N ALA A 187 2.79 0.02 -7.08
CA ALA A 187 4.24 0.02 -6.97
C ALA A 187 4.92 -0.93 -7.98
N THR A 188 4.36 -2.12 -8.18
CA THR A 188 4.87 -3.10 -9.12
C THR A 188 4.71 -2.62 -10.56
N HIS A 189 3.52 -2.14 -10.96
CA HIS A 189 3.27 -1.63 -12.31
C HIS A 189 4.11 -0.38 -12.63
N MET A 190 4.38 0.49 -11.63
CA MET A 190 5.30 1.62 -11.83
C MET A 190 6.73 1.16 -12.08
N LEU A 191 7.19 0.12 -11.35
CA LEU A 191 8.49 -0.50 -11.60
C LEU A 191 8.56 -1.14 -13.00
N GLU A 192 7.50 -1.85 -13.40
CA GLU A 192 7.37 -2.46 -14.72
C GLU A 192 7.45 -1.44 -15.85
N LYS A 193 6.92 -0.24 -15.61
CA LYS A 193 7.04 0.91 -16.52
C LYS A 193 8.40 1.63 -16.46
N GLY A 194 9.36 1.08 -15.71
CA GLY A 194 10.73 1.62 -15.65
C GLY A 194 10.94 2.78 -14.68
N ILE A 195 9.95 3.10 -13.85
CA ILE A 195 10.12 4.18 -12.85
C ILE A 195 11.12 3.75 -11.78
N ASP A 196 12.08 4.62 -11.48
CA ASP A 196 13.10 4.35 -10.46
C ASP A 196 12.46 4.12 -9.08
N ILE A 197 12.96 3.09 -8.40
CA ILE A 197 12.47 2.65 -7.08
C ILE A 197 12.54 3.76 -6.02
N ARG A 198 13.44 4.73 -6.16
CA ARG A 198 13.56 5.88 -5.25
C ARG A 198 12.34 6.77 -5.33
N TYR A 199 11.86 7.08 -6.54
CA TYR A 199 10.62 7.84 -6.73
C TYR A 199 9.41 7.08 -6.20
N ILE A 200 9.34 5.77 -6.45
CA ILE A 200 8.25 4.93 -5.93
C ILE A 200 8.27 4.92 -4.40
N LYS A 201 9.45 4.82 -3.77
CA LYS A 201 9.61 4.93 -2.31
C LYS A 201 9.01 6.23 -1.79
N ASP A 202 9.32 7.37 -2.43
CA ASP A 202 8.86 8.69 -2.01
C ASP A 202 7.35 8.86 -2.22
N LEU A 203 6.79 8.46 -3.37
CA LEU A 203 5.35 8.43 -3.62
C LEU A 203 4.60 7.58 -2.59
N LEU A 204 5.14 6.43 -2.24
CA LEU A 204 4.57 5.57 -1.23
C LEU A 204 4.77 6.09 0.21
N GLY A 205 5.67 7.03 0.44
CA GLY A 205 6.04 7.50 1.77
C GLY A 205 6.62 6.36 2.62
N HIS A 206 7.58 5.61 2.06
CA HIS A 206 8.34 4.61 2.80
C HIS A 206 9.56 5.27 3.43
N PHE A 207 9.73 5.10 4.74
CA PHE A 207 10.89 5.63 5.45
C PHE A 207 12.21 4.99 4.99
N SER A 208 12.18 3.70 4.67
CA SER A 208 13.34 2.94 4.22
C SER A 208 13.10 2.36 2.83
N ILE A 209 14.11 2.44 1.97
CA ILE A 209 14.10 1.84 0.63
C ILE A 209 13.89 0.32 0.69
N LYS A 210 14.41 -0.33 1.75
CA LYS A 210 14.20 -1.79 2.00
C LYS A 210 12.72 -2.20 1.98
N THR A 211 11.81 -1.28 2.32
CA THR A 211 10.36 -1.55 2.26
C THR A 211 9.87 -1.59 0.82
N THR A 212 10.51 -0.86 -0.09
CA THR A 212 10.17 -0.79 -1.52
C THR A 212 10.89 -1.88 -2.31
N GLU A 213 12.10 -2.27 -1.92
CA GLU A 213 12.90 -3.33 -2.57
C GLU A 213 12.14 -4.67 -2.69
N ARG A 214 11.17 -4.93 -1.80
CA ARG A 214 10.31 -6.12 -1.90
C ARG A 214 9.57 -6.24 -3.24
N TYR A 215 9.36 -5.12 -3.94
CA TYR A 215 8.72 -5.11 -5.26
C TYR A 215 9.69 -5.52 -6.38
N LEU A 216 11.00 -5.36 -6.20
CA LEU A 216 12.02 -5.83 -7.16
C LEU A 216 11.98 -7.35 -7.34
N HIS A 217 11.63 -8.08 -6.27
CA HIS A 217 11.54 -9.54 -6.32
C HIS A 217 10.35 -10.06 -7.13
N VAL A 218 9.34 -9.22 -7.39
CA VAL A 218 8.19 -9.56 -8.23
C VAL A 218 8.53 -9.43 -9.72
N LYS A 219 9.55 -8.60 -10.04
CA LYS A 219 9.96 -8.24 -11.41
C LYS A 219 10.95 -9.22 -12.07
N ARG A 220 11.14 -10.43 -11.57
CA ARG A 220 12.16 -11.37 -12.12
C ARG A 220 12.00 -11.66 -13.61
N GLU A 221 10.80 -11.61 -14.16
CA GLU A 221 10.53 -11.84 -15.59
C GLU A 221 11.14 -10.76 -16.50
N HIS A 222 11.32 -9.52 -16.00
CA HIS A 222 11.91 -8.43 -16.78
C HIS A 222 13.45 -8.46 -16.83
N LEU A 223 14.11 -9.23 -15.94
CA LEU A 223 15.57 -9.40 -16.00
C LEU A 223 16.01 -10.19 -17.25
N ILE A 224 15.09 -10.95 -17.83
CA ILE A 224 15.35 -11.76 -19.04
C ILE A 224 15.41 -10.86 -20.30
N ASN A 225 14.82 -9.70 -20.27
CA ASN A 225 14.73 -8.77 -21.41
C ASN A 225 15.70 -7.58 -21.29
N ILE A 226 16.71 -7.66 -20.44
CA ILE A 226 17.76 -6.65 -20.37
C ILE A 226 18.67 -6.83 -21.57
N ILE A 227 18.63 -5.88 -22.50
CA ILE A 227 19.54 -5.82 -23.62
C ILE A 227 20.94 -5.49 -23.07
N SER A 228 21.93 -6.30 -23.37
CA SER A 228 23.30 -6.03 -23.00
C SER A 228 23.78 -4.74 -23.66
N PRO A 229 24.57 -3.89 -22.97
CA PRO A 229 25.24 -2.76 -23.63
C PRO A 229 26.08 -3.18 -24.83
N LEU A 230 26.60 -4.40 -24.82
CA LEU A 230 27.34 -4.97 -25.95
C LEU A 230 26.42 -5.18 -27.17
N ASP A 231 25.19 -5.67 -26.94
CA ASP A 231 24.20 -5.86 -28.00
C ASP A 231 23.78 -4.53 -28.63
N ASP A 232 23.69 -3.47 -27.82
CA ASP A 232 23.41 -2.10 -28.32
C ASP A 232 24.56 -1.54 -29.16
N LEU A 233 25.82 -1.76 -28.73
CA LEU A 233 27.00 -1.38 -29.51
C LEU A 233 27.05 -2.12 -30.83
N TRP A 234 26.74 -3.41 -30.84
CA TRP A 234 26.65 -4.23 -32.05
C TRP A 234 25.52 -3.75 -32.97
N ARG A 235 24.31 -3.61 -32.47
CA ARG A 235 23.13 -3.17 -33.24
C ARG A 235 23.29 -1.77 -33.83
N SER A 236 24.03 -0.90 -33.14
CA SER A 236 24.34 0.46 -33.62
C SER A 236 25.52 0.52 -34.61
N GLY A 237 26.12 -0.62 -34.93
CA GLY A 237 27.27 -0.68 -35.84
C GLY A 237 28.52 -0.02 -35.29
N LYS A 238 28.65 0.12 -33.98
CA LYS A 238 29.83 0.71 -33.33
C LYS A 238 30.97 -0.27 -33.11
N ILE A 239 30.66 -1.55 -33.14
CA ILE A 239 31.61 -2.64 -33.02
C ILE A 239 31.33 -3.75 -34.04
N ASP A 240 32.39 -4.40 -34.50
CA ASP A 240 32.36 -5.60 -35.34
C ASP A 240 33.04 -6.75 -34.60
N TRP A 241 32.82 -8.02 -35.03
CA TRP A 241 33.50 -9.22 -34.50
C TRP A 241 33.89 -10.16 -35.64
#